data_da043ea71c852fd594f1997f21b00cab
#
_entry.id   da043ea71c852fd594f1997f21b00cab
#
_cell.length_a   1.000
_cell.length_b   1.000
_cell.length_c   1.000
_cell.angle_alpha   90.00
_cell.angle_beta   90.00
_cell.angle_gamma   90.00
#
_symmetry.space_group_name_H-M   'P 1'
#
loop_
_entity.id
_entity.type
_entity.pdbx_description
1 polymer ?
#
loop_
_entity_poly.entity_id
_entity_poly.type
_entity_poly.pdbx_seq_one_letter_code
_entity_poly.pdbx_strand_id
1 'polypeptide(L)'
;VRLTLMWEARAAQGRGPELLEWARERSRVLAYEPERREVFRAPQDRVLVLTWWEADAFDAELPELPEPDAELITRPVHRWRFEAVE
;
A
#
# COMPACT_ATOMS: atom_id res chain seq x y z
N VAL A 1 -16.90 10.11 -4.03
CA VAL A 1 -15.59 10.44 -4.65
C VAL A 1 -14.77 9.17 -4.85
N ARG A 2 -13.95 9.17 -5.87
CA ARG A 2 -13.08 8.03 -6.17
C ARG A 2 -11.70 8.34 -5.63
N LEU A 3 -11.22 7.45 -4.76
CA LEU A 3 -9.95 7.64 -4.06
C LEU A 3 -8.95 6.55 -4.43
N THR A 4 -7.69 6.93 -4.47
CA THR A 4 -6.58 5.98 -4.60
C THR A 4 -5.69 6.14 -3.38
N LEU A 5 -5.48 5.05 -2.66
CA LEU A 5 -4.55 5.03 -1.55
C LEU A 5 -3.22 4.46 -2.03
N MET A 6 -2.14 5.17 -1.71
CA MET A 6 -0.78 4.73 -2.02
C MET A 6 -0.07 4.32 -0.73
N TRP A 7 0.54 3.17 -0.77
CA TRP A 7 1.39 2.64 0.30
C TRP A 7 2.71 2.23 -0.34
N GLU A 8 3.81 2.81 0.11
CA GLU A 8 5.12 2.53 -0.49
C GLU A 8 6.13 2.30 0.62
N ALA A 9 6.89 1.21 0.49
CA ALA A 9 7.92 0.86 1.47
C ALA A 9 9.20 0.45 0.76
N ARG A 10 10.31 0.61 1.47
CA ARG A 10 11.61 0.16 1.00
C ARG A 10 12.14 -0.88 1.97
N ALA A 11 12.42 -2.08 1.46
CA ALA A 11 12.92 -3.17 2.28
C ALA A 11 14.37 -2.93 2.68
N ALA A 12 14.76 -3.55 3.79
CA ALA A 12 16.16 -3.69 4.14
C ALA A 12 16.88 -4.39 2.98
N GLN A 13 18.17 -4.11 2.83
CA GLN A 13 18.95 -4.58 1.69
C GLN A 13 18.78 -6.08 1.47
N GLY A 14 18.39 -6.46 0.27
CA GLY A 14 18.22 -7.85 -0.12
C GLY A 14 16.90 -8.48 0.34
N ARG A 15 16.05 -7.75 1.07
CA ARG A 15 14.79 -8.30 1.58
C ARG A 15 13.56 -7.84 0.78
N GLY A 16 13.78 -7.31 -0.42
CA GLY A 16 12.69 -6.90 -1.29
C GLY A 16 11.67 -8.01 -1.56
N PRO A 17 12.09 -9.23 -1.91
CA PRO A 17 11.13 -10.33 -2.14
C PRO A 17 10.28 -10.65 -0.92
N GLU A 18 10.85 -10.58 0.28
CA GLU A 18 10.10 -10.81 1.51
C GLU A 18 9.07 -9.72 1.75
N LEU A 19 9.46 -8.46 1.56
CA LEU A 19 8.53 -7.34 1.68
C LEU A 19 7.41 -7.43 0.65
N LEU A 20 7.75 -7.81 -0.59
CA LEU A 20 6.76 -7.96 -1.65
C LEU A 20 5.70 -8.99 -1.26
N GLU A 21 6.12 -10.15 -0.77
CA GLU A 21 5.18 -11.19 -0.38
C GLU A 21 4.32 -10.75 0.80
N TRP A 22 4.92 -10.08 1.78
CA TRP A 22 4.19 -9.54 2.92
C TRP A 22 3.10 -8.57 2.45
N ALA A 23 3.46 -7.65 1.54
CA ALA A 23 2.52 -6.65 1.03
C ALA A 23 1.39 -7.30 0.22
N ARG A 24 1.72 -8.32 -0.59
CA ARG A 24 0.71 -9.05 -1.35
C ARG A 24 -0.32 -9.68 -0.42
N GLU A 25 0.13 -10.36 0.61
CA GLU A 25 -0.78 -11.01 1.56
C GLU A 25 -1.61 -10.00 2.34
N ARG A 26 -0.98 -8.94 2.85
CA ARG A 26 -1.68 -7.94 3.64
C ARG A 26 -2.72 -7.18 2.81
N SER A 27 -2.44 -6.92 1.55
CA SER A 27 -3.39 -6.23 0.69
C SER A 27 -4.60 -7.10 0.34
N ARG A 28 -4.49 -8.42 0.47
CA ARG A 28 -5.60 -9.34 0.21
C ARG A 28 -6.54 -9.51 1.39
N VAL A 29 -6.11 -9.17 2.59
CA VAL A 29 -6.88 -9.39 3.83
C VAL A 29 -7.32 -8.09 4.47
N LEU A 30 -7.49 -7.04 3.68
CA LEU A 30 -8.05 -5.79 4.17
C LEU A 30 -9.47 -6.01 4.70
N ALA A 31 -9.93 -5.13 5.61
CA ALA A 31 -11.23 -5.28 6.26
C ALA A 31 -12.38 -5.39 5.26
N TYR A 32 -12.28 -4.69 4.12
CA TYR A 32 -13.16 -4.90 2.96
C TYR A 32 -12.36 -4.73 1.68
N GLU A 33 -12.93 -5.20 0.56
CA GLU A 33 -12.22 -5.21 -0.69
C GLU A 33 -12.26 -3.83 -1.37
N PRO A 34 -11.11 -3.37 -1.89
CA PRO A 34 -11.11 -2.22 -2.78
C PRO A 34 -11.75 -2.59 -4.12
N GLU A 35 -12.14 -1.58 -4.89
CA GLU A 35 -12.61 -1.82 -6.26
C GLU A 35 -11.51 -2.39 -7.13
N ARG A 36 -10.25 -2.02 -6.83
CA ARG A 36 -9.09 -2.50 -7.56
C ARG A 36 -7.88 -2.46 -6.64
N ARG A 37 -6.97 -3.40 -6.84
CA ARG A 37 -5.73 -3.50 -6.06
C ARG A 37 -4.61 -3.87 -7.00
N GLU A 38 -3.48 -3.16 -6.89
CA GLU A 38 -2.27 -3.51 -7.64
C GLU A 38 -1.07 -3.43 -6.72
N VAL A 39 -0.15 -4.37 -6.91
CA VAL A 39 1.09 -4.44 -6.15
C VAL A 39 2.25 -4.38 -7.13
N PHE A 40 3.19 -3.51 -6.86
CA PHE A 40 4.33 -3.25 -7.74
C PHE A 40 5.63 -3.41 -6.99
N ARG A 41 6.68 -3.77 -7.71
CA ARG A 41 8.03 -3.68 -7.17
C ARG A 41 8.85 -2.74 -8.05
N ALA A 42 9.87 -2.11 -7.43
CA ALA A 42 10.75 -1.18 -8.11
C ALA A 42 12.18 -1.45 -7.66
N PRO A 43 13.18 -0.88 -8.37
CA PRO A 43 14.57 -1.01 -7.95
C PRO A 43 14.78 -0.53 -6.51
N GLN A 44 15.88 -0.96 -5.89
CA GLN A 44 16.26 -0.62 -4.53
C GLN A 44 15.31 -1.24 -3.49
N ASP A 45 14.81 -2.45 -3.78
CA ASP A 45 13.96 -3.21 -2.84
C ASP A 45 12.70 -2.44 -2.44
N ARG A 46 12.12 -1.64 -3.35
CA ARG A 46 10.90 -0.90 -3.06
C ARG A 46 9.67 -1.68 -3.49
N VAL A 47 8.59 -1.52 -2.72
CA VAL A 47 7.29 -2.13 -2.99
C VAL A 47 6.23 -1.05 -2.88
N LEU A 48 5.31 -1.05 -3.85
CA LEU A 48 4.21 -0.09 -3.92
C LEU A 48 2.90 -0.86 -3.98
N VAL A 49 1.93 -0.44 -3.17
CA VAL A 49 0.57 -0.97 -3.24
C VAL A 49 -0.38 0.19 -3.51
N LEU A 50 -1.21 0.02 -4.53
CA LEU A 50 -2.28 0.96 -4.82
C LEU A 50 -3.62 0.25 -4.63
N THR A 51 -4.55 0.94 -3.96
CA THR A 51 -5.93 0.47 -3.83
C THR A 51 -6.87 1.58 -4.25
N TRP A 52 -7.94 1.21 -4.94
CA TRP A 52 -8.93 2.16 -5.45
C TRP A 52 -10.26 1.95 -4.74
N TRP A 53 -10.90 3.07 -4.38
CA TRP A 53 -12.09 3.05 -3.54
C TRP A 53 -13.12 4.06 -4.04
N GLU A 54 -14.40 3.71 -3.87
CA GLU A 54 -15.48 4.69 -3.95
C GLU A 54 -15.87 5.04 -2.52
N ALA A 55 -15.89 6.32 -2.20
CA ALA A 55 -16.13 6.76 -0.82
C ALA A 55 -17.03 7.99 -0.82
N ASP A 56 -17.63 8.29 0.35
CA ASP A 56 -18.52 9.44 0.48
C ASP A 56 -17.76 10.76 0.56
N ALA A 57 -16.54 10.72 1.07
CA ALA A 57 -15.74 11.92 1.25
C ALA A 57 -14.25 11.58 1.16
N PHE A 58 -13.42 12.61 0.89
CA PHE A 58 -11.98 12.43 0.80
C PHE A 58 -11.38 11.85 2.09
N ASP A 59 -11.92 12.22 3.24
CA ASP A 59 -11.39 11.78 4.53
C ASP A 59 -12.10 10.54 5.10
N ALA A 60 -12.85 9.82 4.26
CA ALA A 60 -13.52 8.59 4.69
C ALA A 60 -12.51 7.60 5.27
N GLU A 61 -12.93 6.85 6.29
CA GLU A 61 -12.10 5.79 6.84
C GLU A 61 -12.08 4.60 5.89
N LEU A 62 -10.88 4.22 5.47
CA LEU A 62 -10.67 3.12 4.54
C LEU A 62 -9.63 2.17 5.10
N PRO A 63 -9.74 0.86 4.82
CA PRO A 63 -8.72 -0.07 5.26
C PRO A 63 -7.38 0.25 4.62
N GLU A 64 -6.31 0.17 5.40
CA GLU A 64 -4.95 0.41 4.91
C GLU A 64 -4.04 -0.70 5.39
N LEU A 65 -2.96 -0.93 4.64
CA LEU A 65 -1.94 -1.87 5.07
C LEU A 65 -1.25 -1.33 6.33
N PRO A 66 -0.95 -2.20 7.29
CA PRO A 66 -0.20 -1.77 8.47
C PRO A 66 1.26 -1.50 8.13
N GLU A 67 1.99 -1.04 9.13
CA GLU A 67 3.43 -0.91 9.04
C GLU A 67 4.06 -2.29 9.16
N PRO A 68 5.02 -2.68 8.30
CA PRO A 68 5.77 -3.93 8.49
C PRO A 68 6.68 -3.83 9.71
N ASP A 69 7.24 -4.97 10.12
CA ASP A 69 8.25 -4.98 11.17
C ASP A 69 9.39 -4.03 10.81
N ALA A 70 9.87 -3.28 11.81
CA ALA A 70 10.92 -2.28 11.59
C ALA A 70 12.19 -2.89 10.98
N GLU A 71 12.45 -4.18 11.25
CA GLU A 71 13.62 -4.86 10.71
C GLU A 71 13.53 -5.14 9.22
N LEU A 72 12.31 -5.18 8.69
CA LEU A 72 12.08 -5.48 7.28
C LEU A 72 12.25 -4.25 6.38
N ILE A 73 12.09 -3.05 6.93
CA ILE A 73 12.09 -1.81 6.16
C ILE A 73 13.18 -0.86 6.63
N THR A 74 13.60 0.05 5.75
CA THR A 74 14.69 0.99 6.03
C THR A 74 14.21 2.32 6.59
N ARG A 75 12.92 2.61 6.46
CA ARG A 75 12.30 3.87 6.89
C ARG A 75 10.80 3.64 7.06
N PRO A 76 10.08 4.56 7.72
CA PRO A 76 8.62 4.47 7.79
C PRO A 76 7.99 4.40 6.40
N VAL A 77 6.86 3.71 6.31
CA VAL A 77 6.09 3.58 5.08
C VAL A 77 5.61 4.97 4.64
N HIS A 78 5.67 5.24 3.35
CA HIS A 78 5.07 6.43 2.76
C HIS A 78 3.63 6.11 2.40
N ARG A 79 2.71 6.98 2.80
CA ARG A 79 1.27 6.83 2.54
C ARG A 79 0.74 8.15 1.98
N TRP A 80 0.00 8.05 0.88
CA TRP A 80 -0.65 9.19 0.28
C TRP A 80 -2.04 8.80 -0.16
N ARG A 81 -2.92 9.77 -0.16
CA ARG A 81 -4.28 9.58 -0.61
C ARG A 81 -4.57 10.60 -1.69
N PHE A 82 -5.15 10.13 -2.80
CA PHE A 82 -5.45 10.97 -3.95
C PHE A 82 -6.92 10.85 -4.30
N GLU A 83 -7.51 11.94 -4.74
CA GLU A 83 -8.86 11.94 -5.29
C GLU A 83 -8.77 12.01 -6.80
N ALA A 84 -9.48 11.11 -7.50
CA ALA A 84 -9.51 11.13 -8.95
C ALA A 84 -10.38 12.29 -9.40
N VAL A 85 -9.86 13.10 -10.32
CA VAL A 85 -10.59 14.25 -10.87
C VAL A 85 -10.95 14.05 -12.34
N GLU A 86 -10.45 12.97 -12.95
CA GLU A 86 -10.79 12.57 -14.32
C GLU A 86 -10.84 11.07 -14.46
#